data_0644494c55913b3137bf42d5d4310590
#
_entry.id   0644494c55913b3137bf42d5d4310590
#
_cell.length_a   1.000
_cell.length_b   1.000
_cell.length_c   1.000
_cell.angle_alpha   90.00
_cell.angle_beta   90.00
_cell.angle_gamma   90.00
#
_symmetry.space_group_name_H-M   'P 1'
#
loop_
_entity.id
_entity.type
_entity.pdbx_description
1 polymer ?
#
loop_
_entity_poly.entity_id
_entity_poly.type
_entity_poly.pdbx_seq_one_letter_code
_entity_poly.pdbx_strand_id
1 'polypeptide(L)'
;MAQGYYACSRCGKIHPKGYVCKVEKKHYKYSYKESRLRSKSAWTDKSKQIREDANYLCEACKDKDIYNYRNVEVHHIEKLKDKPELWLEDDNLICLCKDCHRMADACMIDKEYLKKLARQRIDRMK
;
A
#
# COMPACT_ATOMS: atom_id res chain seq x y z
N MET A 1 32.41 25.83 21.45
CA MET A 1 31.53 25.88 20.27
C MET A 1 30.53 24.74 20.33
N ALA A 2 29.27 25.08 20.23
CA ALA A 2 28.24 24.05 20.20
C ALA A 2 28.34 23.28 18.86
N GLN A 3 28.69 22.00 18.93
CA GLN A 3 28.59 21.12 17.78
C GLN A 3 27.12 20.77 17.60
N GLY A 4 26.62 20.86 16.37
CA GLY A 4 25.23 20.54 16.10
C GLY A 4 24.94 19.07 16.30
N TYR A 5 23.67 18.73 16.30
CA TYR A 5 23.16 17.36 16.40
C TYR A 5 22.50 16.98 15.09
N TYR A 6 22.35 15.67 14.86
CA TYR A 6 21.64 15.15 13.70
C TYR A 6 20.68 14.04 14.12
N ALA A 7 19.59 13.91 13.39
CA ALA A 7 18.65 12.81 13.58
C ALA A 7 19.19 11.55 12.90
N CYS A 8 19.41 10.50 13.67
CA CYS A 8 20.00 9.27 13.16
C CYS A 8 18.94 8.39 12.47
N SER A 9 19.17 8.07 11.19
CA SER A 9 18.29 7.17 10.44
C SER A 9 18.43 5.71 10.85
N ARG A 10 19.49 5.35 11.59
CA ARG A 10 19.75 3.97 12.01
C ARG A 10 18.99 3.59 13.29
N CYS A 11 19.05 4.44 14.33
CA CYS A 11 18.46 4.15 15.63
C CYS A 11 17.25 5.04 15.97
N GLY A 12 16.98 6.08 15.18
CA GLY A 12 15.88 7.01 15.41
C GLY A 12 16.14 8.05 16.52
N LYS A 13 17.35 8.04 17.10
CA LYS A 13 17.75 8.98 18.15
C LYS A 13 18.57 10.13 17.58
N ILE A 14 18.78 11.16 18.38
CA ILE A 14 19.61 12.30 18.01
C ILE A 14 21.03 12.06 18.51
N HIS A 15 22.01 12.25 17.65
CA HIS A 15 23.43 12.15 17.99
C HIS A 15 24.17 13.44 17.71
N PRO A 16 25.28 13.71 18.44
CA PRO A 16 26.18 14.81 18.09
C PRO A 16 26.80 14.59 16.71
N LYS A 17 27.03 15.67 15.98
CA LYS A 17 27.75 15.59 14.71
C LYS A 17 29.13 14.98 14.92
N GLY A 18 29.55 14.08 14.03
CA GLY A 18 30.78 13.34 14.12
C GLY A 18 30.68 12.01 14.85
N TYR A 19 29.56 11.75 15.54
CA TYR A 19 29.32 10.47 16.17
C TYR A 19 28.87 9.44 15.12
N VAL A 20 29.50 8.25 15.16
CA VAL A 20 29.13 7.14 14.26
C VAL A 20 28.24 6.16 15.03
N CYS A 21 27.01 6.03 14.60
CA CYS A 21 26.06 5.10 15.21
C CYS A 21 26.45 3.65 14.89
N LYS A 22 26.57 2.82 15.92
CA LYS A 22 26.93 1.40 15.78
C LYS A 22 25.72 0.48 15.55
N VAL A 23 24.51 1.02 15.61
CA VAL A 23 23.31 0.24 15.37
C VAL A 23 23.23 -0.09 13.88
N GLU A 24 22.95 -1.34 13.55
CA GLU A 24 22.77 -1.76 12.17
C GLU A 24 21.59 -1.01 11.54
N LYS A 25 21.79 -0.59 10.30
CA LYS A 25 20.75 0.08 9.53
C LYS A 25 19.58 -0.89 9.39
N LYS A 26 18.40 -0.48 9.90
CA LYS A 26 17.19 -1.28 9.68
C LYS A 26 16.91 -1.30 8.19
N HIS A 27 17.12 -2.44 7.57
CA HIS A 27 16.66 -2.66 6.21
C HIS A 27 15.15 -2.79 6.27
N TYR A 28 14.45 -1.79 5.76
CA TYR A 28 13.04 -1.94 5.50
C TYR A 28 12.85 -3.15 4.60
N LYS A 29 11.99 -4.06 5.02
CA LYS A 29 11.74 -5.31 4.31
C LYS A 29 10.97 -5.15 2.99
N TYR A 30 11.08 -4.00 2.35
CA TYR A 30 10.64 -3.92 0.96
C TYR A 30 11.77 -4.50 0.12
N SER A 31 11.52 -5.68 -0.46
CA SER A 31 12.50 -6.22 -1.37
C SER A 31 12.67 -5.24 -2.54
N TYR A 32 13.88 -5.14 -3.04
CA TYR A 32 14.18 -4.34 -4.23
C TYR A 32 13.21 -4.66 -5.38
N LYS A 33 12.78 -5.91 -5.47
CA LYS A 33 11.81 -6.39 -6.47
C LYS A 33 10.44 -5.73 -6.32
N GLU A 34 9.93 -5.59 -5.09
CA GLU A 34 8.64 -4.94 -4.83
C GLU A 34 8.66 -3.47 -5.19
N SER A 35 9.69 -2.75 -4.75
CA SER A 35 9.88 -1.33 -5.09
C SER A 35 9.98 -1.14 -6.60
N ARG A 36 10.69 -2.03 -7.29
CA ARG A 36 10.86 -2.00 -8.73
C ARG A 36 9.52 -2.19 -9.46
N LEU A 37 8.69 -3.10 -9.00
CA LEU A 37 7.36 -3.31 -9.59
C LEU A 37 6.48 -2.08 -9.43
N ARG A 38 6.44 -1.51 -8.24
CA ARG A 38 5.62 -0.32 -7.96
C ARG A 38 6.08 0.92 -8.73
N SER A 39 7.35 1.00 -9.11
CA SER A 39 7.89 2.14 -9.87
C SER A 39 7.61 2.05 -11.37
N LYS A 40 7.13 0.92 -11.88
CA LYS A 40 6.86 0.74 -13.30
C LYS A 40 5.61 1.49 -13.75
N SER A 41 5.65 2.01 -14.98
CA SER A 41 4.50 2.69 -15.59
C SER A 41 3.26 1.78 -15.66
N ALA A 42 3.46 0.48 -15.87
CA ALA A 42 2.37 -0.49 -15.87
C ALA A 42 1.57 -0.48 -14.56
N TRP A 43 2.26 -0.33 -13.42
CA TRP A 43 1.58 -0.20 -12.12
C TRP A 43 0.83 1.12 -12.00
N THR A 44 1.43 2.23 -12.43
CA THR A 44 0.80 3.54 -12.40
C THR A 44 -0.50 3.53 -13.21
N ASP A 45 -0.45 2.97 -14.42
CA ASP A 45 -1.62 2.86 -15.30
C ASP A 45 -2.69 1.94 -14.71
N LYS A 46 -2.29 0.81 -14.18
CA LYS A 46 -3.21 -0.16 -13.55
C LYS A 46 -3.89 0.41 -12.32
N SER A 47 -3.13 1.06 -11.45
CA SER A 47 -3.65 1.67 -10.23
C SER A 47 -4.67 2.77 -10.57
N LYS A 48 -4.41 3.55 -11.60
CA LYS A 48 -5.34 4.56 -12.11
C LYS A 48 -6.63 3.90 -12.63
N GLN A 49 -6.49 2.84 -13.43
CA GLN A 49 -7.64 2.09 -13.96
C GLN A 49 -8.52 1.55 -12.83
N ILE A 50 -7.92 0.94 -11.81
CA ILE A 50 -8.68 0.37 -10.68
C ILE A 50 -9.46 1.47 -9.94
N ARG A 51 -8.84 2.62 -9.71
CA ARG A 51 -9.52 3.75 -9.05
C ARG A 51 -10.66 4.29 -9.91
N GLU A 52 -10.46 4.41 -11.21
CA GLU A 52 -11.50 4.83 -12.14
C GLU A 52 -12.68 3.85 -12.14
N ASP A 53 -12.39 2.55 -12.22
CA ASP A 53 -13.41 1.49 -12.24
C ASP A 53 -14.19 1.44 -10.91
N ALA A 54 -13.56 1.81 -9.81
CA ALA A 54 -14.20 1.95 -8.49
C ALA A 54 -14.89 3.31 -8.29
N ASN A 55 -14.90 4.17 -9.32
CA ASN A 55 -15.43 5.55 -9.26
C ASN A 55 -14.75 6.37 -8.17
N TYR A 56 -13.47 6.10 -7.90
CA TYR A 56 -12.68 6.75 -6.85
C TYR A 56 -13.29 6.61 -5.45
N LEU A 57 -14.08 5.55 -5.22
CA LEU A 57 -14.69 5.25 -3.94
C LEU A 57 -13.97 4.09 -3.25
N CYS A 58 -13.90 4.14 -1.93
CA CYS A 58 -13.46 3.00 -1.14
C CYS A 58 -14.49 1.87 -1.30
N GLU A 59 -14.07 0.75 -1.88
CA GLU A 59 -14.98 -0.37 -2.15
C GLU A 59 -15.51 -1.02 -0.87
N ALA A 60 -14.72 -1.07 0.20
CA ALA A 60 -15.14 -1.60 1.49
C ALA A 60 -16.16 -0.69 2.18
N CYS A 61 -15.95 0.63 2.12
CA CYS A 61 -16.91 1.59 2.66
C CYS A 61 -18.21 1.57 1.86
N LYS A 62 -18.12 1.49 0.54
CA LYS A 62 -19.28 1.43 -0.36
C LYS A 62 -20.18 0.24 -0.04
N ASP A 63 -19.61 -0.90 0.31
CA ASP A 63 -20.37 -2.09 0.69
C ASP A 63 -21.21 -1.85 1.95
N LYS A 64 -20.86 -0.85 2.75
CA LYS A 64 -21.59 -0.40 3.94
C LYS A 64 -22.41 0.86 3.68
N ASP A 65 -22.64 1.21 2.40
CA ASP A 65 -23.35 2.42 1.97
C ASP A 65 -22.67 3.72 2.39
N ILE A 66 -21.34 3.68 2.58
CA ILE A 66 -20.53 4.86 2.88
C ILE A 66 -19.73 5.23 1.62
N TYR A 67 -19.97 6.43 1.10
CA TYR A 67 -19.31 6.91 -0.12
C TYR A 67 -18.08 7.75 0.23
N ASN A 68 -16.97 7.09 0.48
CA ASN A 68 -15.70 7.72 0.83
C ASN A 68 -14.80 7.80 -0.41
N TYR A 69 -14.55 9.02 -0.90
CA TYR A 69 -13.75 9.30 -2.08
C TYR A 69 -12.42 10.00 -1.77
N ARG A 70 -12.11 10.22 -0.50
CA ARG A 70 -10.89 10.93 -0.09
C ARG A 70 -9.73 9.97 0.08
N ASN A 71 -8.59 10.31 -0.54
CA ASN A 71 -7.32 9.59 -0.35
C ASN A 71 -7.45 8.08 -0.57
N VAL A 72 -8.16 7.70 -1.64
CA VAL A 72 -8.29 6.27 -1.98
C VAL A 72 -6.99 5.76 -2.60
N GLU A 73 -6.60 4.57 -2.20
CA GLU A 73 -5.39 3.89 -2.64
C GLU A 73 -5.73 2.51 -3.17
N VAL A 74 -4.88 1.97 -4.04
CA VAL A 74 -5.05 0.60 -4.54
C VAL A 74 -4.23 -0.34 -3.68
N HIS A 75 -4.90 -1.33 -3.11
CA HIS A 75 -4.31 -2.33 -2.23
C HIS A 75 -4.17 -3.67 -2.96
N HIS A 76 -3.02 -4.33 -2.80
CA HIS A 76 -2.83 -5.71 -3.24
C HIS A 76 -3.40 -6.64 -2.17
N ILE A 77 -4.45 -7.39 -2.51
CA ILE A 77 -5.12 -8.31 -1.57
C ILE A 77 -4.15 -9.40 -1.13
N GLU A 78 -3.55 -10.11 -2.10
CA GLU A 78 -2.38 -10.94 -1.84
C GLU A 78 -1.16 -10.06 -1.98
N LYS A 79 -0.34 -9.98 -0.93
CA LYS A 79 0.81 -9.07 -0.88
C LYS A 79 1.81 -9.39 -2.00
N LEU A 80 2.40 -8.34 -2.56
CA LEU A 80 3.45 -8.47 -3.59
C LEU A 80 4.60 -9.38 -3.13
N LYS A 81 4.94 -9.32 -1.85
CA LYS A 81 5.96 -10.13 -1.22
C LYS A 81 5.66 -11.63 -1.37
N ASP A 82 4.39 -12.02 -1.21
CA ASP A 82 3.98 -13.42 -1.21
C ASP A 82 3.63 -13.92 -2.61
N LYS A 83 2.98 -13.09 -3.42
CA LYS A 83 2.51 -13.44 -4.77
C LYS A 83 2.78 -12.30 -5.76
N PRO A 84 4.05 -12.06 -6.11
CA PRO A 84 4.39 -10.97 -7.04
C PRO A 84 3.77 -11.14 -8.44
N GLU A 85 3.46 -12.36 -8.86
CA GLU A 85 2.84 -12.64 -10.15
C GLU A 85 1.43 -12.07 -10.29
N LEU A 86 0.77 -11.75 -9.18
CA LEU A 86 -0.59 -11.19 -9.17
C LEU A 86 -0.62 -9.65 -9.13
N TRP A 87 0.50 -9.01 -9.36
CA TRP A 87 0.65 -7.57 -9.15
C TRP A 87 -0.24 -6.69 -10.03
N LEU A 88 -0.66 -7.18 -11.19
CA LEU A 88 -1.54 -6.47 -12.12
C LEU A 88 -2.89 -7.18 -12.34
N GLU A 89 -3.20 -8.19 -11.55
CA GLU A 89 -4.46 -8.92 -11.68
C GLU A 89 -5.61 -8.12 -11.05
N ASP A 90 -6.66 -7.88 -11.83
CA ASP A 90 -7.80 -7.06 -11.41
C ASP A 90 -8.49 -7.59 -10.15
N ASP A 91 -8.58 -8.91 -10.00
CA ASP A 91 -9.22 -9.55 -8.84
C ASP A 91 -8.34 -9.56 -7.59
N ASN A 92 -7.07 -9.17 -7.72
CA ASN A 92 -6.14 -9.01 -6.61
C ASN A 92 -5.97 -7.56 -6.18
N LEU A 93 -6.65 -6.64 -6.84
CA LEU A 93 -6.52 -5.20 -6.60
C LEU A 93 -7.86 -4.63 -6.15
N ILE A 94 -7.83 -3.81 -5.12
CA ILE A 94 -9.02 -3.17 -4.57
C ILE A 94 -8.72 -1.73 -4.19
N CYS A 95 -9.68 -0.84 -4.44
CA CYS A 95 -9.58 0.56 -4.08
C CYS A 95 -10.11 0.75 -2.66
N LEU A 96 -9.26 1.22 -1.76
CA LEU A 96 -9.59 1.41 -0.35
C LEU A 96 -9.22 2.80 0.11
N CYS A 97 -9.99 3.35 1.04
CA CYS A 97 -9.58 4.56 1.73
C CYS A 97 -8.41 4.24 2.66
N LYS A 98 -7.75 5.28 3.13
CA LYS A 98 -6.55 5.15 3.96
C LYS A 98 -6.77 4.28 5.20
N ASP A 99 -7.91 4.44 5.86
CA ASP A 99 -8.25 3.66 7.06
C ASP A 99 -8.51 2.19 6.74
N CYS A 100 -9.28 1.90 5.69
CA CYS A 100 -9.53 0.52 5.26
C CYS A 100 -8.25 -0.15 4.75
N HIS A 101 -7.40 0.60 4.05
CA HIS A 101 -6.10 0.10 3.60
C HIS A 101 -5.23 -0.33 4.79
N ARG A 102 -5.20 0.50 5.82
CA ARG A 102 -4.47 0.20 7.06
C ARG A 102 -5.00 -1.06 7.75
N MET A 103 -6.32 -1.20 7.84
CA MET A 103 -6.96 -2.39 8.42
C MET A 103 -6.69 -3.64 7.59
N ALA A 104 -6.70 -3.54 6.27
CA ALA A 104 -6.39 -4.65 5.38
C ALA A 104 -4.92 -5.09 5.52
N ASP A 105 -3.99 -4.14 5.62
CA ASP A 105 -2.57 -4.44 5.84
C ASP A 105 -2.33 -5.13 7.18
N ALA A 106 -3.11 -4.78 8.19
CA ALA A 106 -3.05 -5.40 9.52
C ALA A 106 -3.82 -6.72 9.61
N CYS A 107 -4.32 -7.23 8.49
CA CYS A 107 -5.13 -8.46 8.41
C CYS A 107 -6.42 -8.40 9.25
N MET A 108 -6.95 -7.21 9.47
CA MET A 108 -8.21 -7.00 10.19
C MET A 108 -9.43 -7.12 9.28
N ILE A 109 -9.22 -7.14 7.96
CA ILE A 109 -10.26 -7.39 6.97
C ILE A 109 -9.91 -8.68 6.24
N ASP A 110 -10.89 -9.58 6.12
CA ASP A 110 -10.70 -10.88 5.48
C ASP A 110 -10.37 -10.72 3.99
N LYS A 111 -9.32 -11.41 3.54
CA LYS A 111 -8.89 -11.41 2.14
C LYS A 111 -9.98 -11.89 1.19
N GLU A 112 -10.72 -12.92 1.57
CA GLU A 112 -11.79 -13.46 0.74
C GLU A 112 -12.92 -12.44 0.54
N TYR A 113 -13.22 -11.67 1.57
CA TYR A 113 -14.17 -10.57 1.48
C TYR A 113 -13.70 -9.50 0.48
N LEU A 114 -12.42 -9.12 0.56
CA LEU A 114 -11.84 -8.15 -0.36
C LEU A 114 -11.85 -8.67 -1.81
N LYS A 115 -11.54 -9.95 -2.01
CA LYS A 115 -11.60 -10.60 -3.33
C LYS A 115 -13.01 -10.59 -3.89
N LYS A 116 -14.01 -10.83 -3.05
CA LYS A 116 -15.42 -10.78 -3.44
C LYS A 116 -15.79 -9.38 -3.95
N LEU A 117 -15.37 -8.32 -3.23
CA LEU A 117 -15.64 -6.94 -3.65
C LEU A 117 -14.96 -6.62 -4.98
N ALA A 118 -13.72 -7.05 -5.16
CA ALA A 118 -12.99 -6.87 -6.41
C ALA A 118 -13.69 -7.56 -7.58
N ARG A 119 -14.18 -8.78 -7.38
CA ARG A 119 -14.93 -9.53 -8.41
C ARG A 119 -16.26 -8.85 -8.74
N GLN A 120 -16.94 -8.29 -7.77
CA GLN A 120 -18.17 -7.53 -7.99
C GLN A 120 -17.92 -6.32 -8.89
N ARG A 121 -16.80 -5.61 -8.68
CA ARG A 121 -16.40 -4.52 -9.55
C ARG A 121 -16.17 -4.99 -10.98
N ILE A 122 -15.43 -6.09 -11.16
CA ILE A 122 -15.13 -6.67 -12.47
C ILE A 122 -16.43 -7.07 -13.18
N ASP A 123 -17.34 -7.72 -12.49
CA ASP A 123 -18.62 -8.15 -13.06
C ASP A 123 -19.49 -6.96 -13.49
N ARG A 124 -19.46 -5.87 -12.71
CA ARG A 124 -20.18 -4.66 -13.06
C ARG A 124 -19.64 -3.97 -14.31
N MET A 125 -18.34 -4.16 -14.60
CA MET A 125 -17.66 -3.57 -15.75
C MET A 125 -17.84 -4.38 -17.05
N LYS A 126 -18.40 -5.56 -16.97
CA LYS A 126 -18.70 -6.40 -18.15
C LYS A 126 -19.96 -5.97 -18.89
#